data_457d42ccca05f6fb6fd07647e7df9b91
#
_entry.id   457d42ccca05f6fb6fd07647e7df9b91
#
_cell.length_a   1.000
_cell.length_b   1.000
_cell.length_c   1.000
_cell.angle_alpha   90.00
_cell.angle_beta   90.00
_cell.angle_gamma   90.00
#
_symmetry.space_group_name_H-M   'P 1'
#
loop_
_entity.id
_entity.type
_entity.pdbx_description
1 polymer ?
#
loop_
_entity_poly.entity_id
_entity_poly.type
_entity_poly.pdbx_seq_one_letter_code
_entity_poly.pdbx_strand_id
1 'polypeptide(L)'
;MKKILVFLAIGLLLGSCSDKLTSSKAEKLIQEALEKEPIIGEVNISTGDHVQIEEEWTINDSGNLSLFTLEEMIKKYERLRDDGVITMSFVEKKTGYLEYEYFYSIHLTDKGKQYVLSTEDKKSYQVHIVKTYSATLNGVKDIHLIPEWNGAEVLVSFKLDKTPFSILQAKYQDRDEVSNRLSFKKLEEKGWAVGYVGLN
;
A
#
# COMPACT_ATOMS: atom_id res chain seq x y z
N MET A 1 -66.01 3.50 22.01
CA MET A 1 -64.61 3.78 21.84
C MET A 1 -63.92 2.48 21.43
N LYS A 2 -63.72 2.28 20.12
CA LYS A 2 -63.04 1.07 19.59
C LYS A 2 -61.55 1.43 19.37
N LYS A 3 -60.66 0.78 20.14
CA LYS A 3 -59.22 0.87 19.96
C LYS A 3 -58.83 0.02 18.78
N ILE A 4 -58.41 0.65 17.70
CA ILE A 4 -57.82 -0.01 16.51
C ILE A 4 -56.36 -0.31 16.88
N LEU A 5 -56.06 -1.59 17.08
CA LEU A 5 -54.68 -2.10 17.20
C LEU A 5 -54.08 -2.18 15.79
N VAL A 6 -53.24 -1.25 15.45
CA VAL A 6 -52.42 -1.33 14.24
C VAL A 6 -51.27 -2.28 14.53
N PHE A 7 -51.39 -3.51 14.05
CA PHE A 7 -50.27 -4.44 13.98
C PHE A 7 -49.33 -3.96 12.89
N LEU A 8 -48.24 -3.32 13.30
CA LEU A 8 -47.12 -3.04 12.43
C LEU A 8 -46.42 -4.40 12.15
N ALA A 9 -46.78 -5.02 11.03
CA ALA A 9 -46.06 -6.18 10.52
C ALA A 9 -44.66 -5.69 10.11
N ILE A 10 -43.70 -5.80 11.04
CA ILE A 10 -42.28 -5.74 10.72
C ILE A 10 -42.02 -6.99 9.89
N GLY A 11 -42.12 -6.82 8.57
CA GLY A 11 -41.65 -7.80 7.63
C GLY A 11 -40.15 -7.99 7.83
N LEU A 12 -39.81 -9.01 8.59
CA LEU A 12 -38.50 -9.64 8.54
C LEU A 12 -38.28 -10.07 7.08
N LEU A 13 -37.71 -9.18 6.29
CA LEU A 13 -37.00 -9.57 5.09
C LEU A 13 -35.86 -10.47 5.55
N LEU A 14 -36.18 -11.72 5.78
CA LEU A 14 -35.23 -12.83 5.70
C LEU A 14 -34.80 -12.83 4.24
N GLY A 15 -33.89 -11.90 3.92
CA GLY A 15 -33.14 -11.97 2.71
C GLY A 15 -32.54 -13.35 2.68
N SER A 16 -33.09 -14.19 1.79
CA SER A 16 -32.49 -15.44 1.39
C SER A 16 -31.01 -15.18 1.23
N CYS A 17 -30.22 -15.57 2.24
CA CYS A 17 -28.77 -15.58 2.14
C CYS A 17 -28.46 -16.53 0.99
N SER A 18 -28.37 -15.98 -0.21
CA SER A 18 -27.92 -16.75 -1.34
C SER A 18 -26.53 -17.24 -0.95
N ASP A 19 -26.39 -18.56 -0.93
CA ASP A 19 -25.18 -19.25 -0.50
C ASP A 19 -24.01 -19.01 -1.45
N LYS A 20 -24.27 -18.20 -2.47
CA LYS A 20 -23.32 -17.83 -3.52
C LYS A 20 -22.50 -16.59 -3.13
N LEU A 21 -21.23 -16.62 -3.46
CA LEU A 21 -20.37 -15.43 -3.43
C LEU A 21 -20.74 -14.56 -4.63
N THR A 22 -21.23 -13.35 -4.37
CA THR A 22 -21.51 -12.32 -5.38
C THR A 22 -20.44 -11.23 -5.33
N SER A 23 -20.31 -10.44 -6.40
CA SER A 23 -19.37 -9.31 -6.44
C SER A 23 -19.59 -8.36 -5.27
N SER A 24 -20.81 -7.96 -5.00
CA SER A 24 -21.14 -7.06 -3.87
C SER A 24 -20.77 -7.66 -2.51
N LYS A 25 -20.98 -8.98 -2.33
CA LYS A 25 -20.58 -9.66 -1.08
C LYS A 25 -19.05 -9.75 -0.95
N ALA A 26 -18.35 -10.04 -2.05
CA ALA A 26 -16.90 -10.05 -2.09
C ALA A 26 -16.33 -8.65 -1.79
N GLU A 27 -16.83 -7.61 -2.44
CA GLU A 27 -16.43 -6.21 -2.20
C GLU A 27 -16.59 -5.82 -0.73
N LYS A 28 -17.74 -6.13 -0.13
CA LYS A 28 -17.98 -5.85 1.29
C LYS A 28 -16.96 -6.52 2.20
N LEU A 29 -16.68 -7.82 1.98
CA LEU A 29 -15.72 -8.57 2.78
C LEU A 29 -14.30 -8.04 2.61
N ILE A 30 -13.92 -7.63 1.39
CA ILE A 30 -12.62 -7.01 1.13
C ILE A 30 -12.53 -5.65 1.83
N GLN A 31 -13.56 -4.80 1.75
CA GLN A 31 -13.60 -3.51 2.43
C GLN A 31 -13.47 -3.65 3.96
N GLU A 32 -14.21 -4.59 4.56
CA GLU A 32 -14.10 -4.90 5.98
C GLU A 32 -12.70 -5.40 6.39
N ALA A 33 -12.00 -6.11 5.49
CA ALA A 33 -10.61 -6.50 5.70
C ALA A 33 -9.66 -5.31 5.61
N LEU A 34 -9.82 -4.44 4.60
CA LEU A 34 -9.02 -3.23 4.40
C LEU A 34 -9.20 -2.19 5.52
N GLU A 35 -10.38 -2.11 6.13
CA GLU A 35 -10.61 -1.26 7.31
C GLU A 35 -9.78 -1.70 8.52
N LYS A 36 -9.53 -3.01 8.65
CA LYS A 36 -8.71 -3.58 9.74
C LYS A 36 -7.23 -3.53 9.43
N GLU A 37 -6.87 -3.83 8.19
CA GLU A 37 -5.49 -3.90 7.72
C GLU A 37 -5.38 -3.23 6.34
N PRO A 38 -5.15 -1.89 6.31
CA PRO A 38 -5.00 -1.15 5.07
C PRO A 38 -3.76 -1.60 4.28
N ILE A 39 -3.87 -1.66 2.96
CA ILE A 39 -2.72 -1.90 2.08
C ILE A 39 -1.98 -0.57 1.90
N ILE A 40 -0.74 -0.51 2.40
CA ILE A 40 0.14 0.65 2.28
C ILE A 40 1.48 0.19 1.70
N GLY A 41 2.03 0.97 0.78
CA GLY A 41 3.42 0.83 0.36
C GLY A 41 4.33 1.66 1.26
N GLU A 42 5.50 1.14 1.56
CA GLU A 42 6.45 1.74 2.48
C GLU A 42 7.86 1.71 1.90
N VAL A 43 8.68 2.70 2.29
CA VAL A 43 10.11 2.74 1.98
C VAL A 43 10.84 3.46 3.12
N ASN A 44 12.11 3.12 3.31
CA ASN A 44 12.98 3.82 4.26
C ASN A 44 13.60 5.06 3.60
N ILE A 45 13.68 6.15 4.36
CA ILE A 45 14.46 7.34 4.01
C ILE A 45 15.31 7.76 5.20
N SER A 46 16.59 8.00 4.95
CA SER A 46 17.52 8.54 5.96
C SER A 46 17.53 10.07 5.92
N THR A 47 17.55 10.70 7.09
CA THR A 47 17.62 12.16 7.24
C THR A 47 18.66 12.56 8.27
N GLY A 48 19.29 13.72 8.09
CA GLY A 48 20.33 14.26 8.98
C GLY A 48 21.24 15.22 8.23
N ASP A 49 22.23 15.76 8.94
CA ASP A 49 23.15 16.74 8.36
C ASP A 49 24.24 16.10 7.49
N HIS A 50 24.41 14.78 7.57
CA HIS A 50 25.48 14.06 6.88
C HIS A 50 25.00 12.64 6.50
N VAL A 51 24.14 12.56 5.50
CA VAL A 51 23.52 11.33 4.98
C VAL A 51 24.24 10.91 3.69
N GLN A 52 24.71 9.68 3.65
CA GLN A 52 25.22 9.08 2.44
C GLN A 52 24.06 8.61 1.56
N ILE A 53 24.07 8.98 0.28
CA ILE A 53 23.17 8.39 -0.72
C ILE A 53 23.95 7.27 -1.41
N GLU A 54 23.35 6.09 -1.44
CA GLU A 54 23.92 4.87 -2.01
C GLU A 54 23.02 4.32 -3.12
N GLU A 55 23.56 3.39 -3.87
CA GLU A 55 22.77 2.55 -4.79
C GLU A 55 21.77 1.71 -4.00
N GLU A 56 20.62 1.43 -4.58
CA GLU A 56 19.58 0.66 -3.91
C GLU A 56 19.08 -0.49 -4.78
N TRP A 57 19.11 -1.71 -4.22
CA TRP A 57 18.47 -2.87 -4.80
C TRP A 57 16.99 -2.91 -4.43
N THR A 58 16.15 -3.06 -5.45
CA THR A 58 14.70 -3.08 -5.30
C THR A 58 14.08 -4.19 -6.15
N ILE A 59 12.79 -4.45 -5.97
CA ILE A 59 12.02 -5.40 -6.77
C ILE A 59 11.09 -4.61 -7.69
N ASN A 60 11.16 -4.88 -9.00
CA ASN A 60 10.29 -4.27 -9.98
C ASN A 60 8.92 -4.98 -10.07
N ASP A 61 8.02 -4.46 -10.92
CA ASP A 61 6.67 -4.99 -11.16
C ASP A 61 6.61 -6.45 -11.62
N SER A 62 7.68 -6.94 -12.24
CA SER A 62 7.78 -8.33 -12.70
C SER A 62 8.34 -9.27 -11.63
N GLY A 63 8.61 -8.76 -10.42
CA GLY A 63 9.22 -9.51 -9.33
C GLY A 63 10.73 -9.74 -9.50
N ASN A 64 11.37 -9.07 -10.44
CA ASN A 64 12.81 -9.17 -10.68
C ASN A 64 13.56 -8.15 -9.84
N LEU A 65 14.78 -8.53 -9.42
CA LEU A 65 15.72 -7.62 -8.78
C LEU A 65 16.16 -6.54 -9.78
N SER A 66 16.12 -5.29 -9.35
CA SER A 66 16.53 -4.11 -10.12
C SER A 66 17.43 -3.24 -9.25
N LEU A 67 18.40 -2.59 -9.86
CA LEU A 67 19.31 -1.67 -9.17
C LEU A 67 18.96 -0.24 -9.56
N PHE A 68 18.74 0.61 -8.59
CA PHE A 68 18.81 2.05 -8.75
C PHE A 68 20.27 2.48 -8.56
N THR A 69 20.88 3.00 -9.62
CA THR A 69 22.24 3.54 -9.56
C THR A 69 22.30 4.76 -8.65
N LEU A 70 23.50 5.11 -8.18
CA LEU A 70 23.70 6.30 -7.36
C LEU A 70 23.17 7.59 -8.05
N GLU A 71 23.37 7.71 -9.36
CA GLU A 71 22.86 8.86 -10.15
C GLU A 71 21.33 8.91 -10.15
N GLU A 72 20.68 7.75 -10.32
CA GLU A 72 19.21 7.64 -10.25
C GLU A 72 18.69 7.96 -8.85
N MET A 73 19.35 7.48 -7.81
CA MET A 73 18.98 7.78 -6.43
C MET A 73 19.10 9.28 -6.12
N ILE A 74 20.21 9.93 -6.53
CA ILE A 74 20.36 11.38 -6.37
C ILE A 74 19.21 12.13 -7.08
N LYS A 75 18.88 11.77 -8.32
CA LYS A 75 17.76 12.38 -9.07
C LYS A 75 16.42 12.19 -8.38
N LYS A 76 16.17 11.02 -7.76
CA LYS A 76 14.95 10.76 -6.97
C LYS A 76 14.87 11.68 -5.75
N TYR A 77 15.97 11.86 -5.02
CA TYR A 77 16.03 12.78 -3.90
C TYR A 77 15.87 14.25 -4.34
N GLU A 78 16.46 14.65 -5.46
CA GLU A 78 16.23 15.98 -6.05
C GLU A 78 14.77 16.21 -6.40
N ARG A 79 14.08 15.21 -6.95
CA ARG A 79 12.65 15.27 -7.21
C ARG A 79 11.84 15.43 -5.92
N LEU A 80 12.17 14.70 -4.84
CA LEU A 80 11.51 14.86 -3.53
C LEU A 80 11.71 16.27 -2.97
N ARG A 81 12.90 16.87 -3.18
CA ARG A 81 13.17 18.27 -2.82
C ARG A 81 12.28 19.21 -3.64
N ASP A 82 12.19 19.01 -4.95
CA ASP A 82 11.40 19.84 -5.85
C ASP A 82 9.89 19.72 -5.58
N ASP A 83 9.44 18.53 -5.16
CA ASP A 83 8.07 18.29 -4.65
C ASP A 83 7.85 18.89 -3.25
N GLY A 84 8.90 19.42 -2.61
CA GLY A 84 8.85 20.12 -1.33
C GLY A 84 8.61 19.22 -0.12
N VAL A 85 8.88 17.91 -0.21
CA VAL A 85 8.72 16.97 0.92
C VAL A 85 10.00 16.78 1.72
N ILE A 86 11.15 17.10 1.13
CA ILE A 86 12.45 17.19 1.81
C ILE A 86 13.14 18.51 1.50
N THR A 87 14.10 18.88 2.35
CA THR A 87 15.21 19.76 1.97
C THR A 87 16.43 18.89 1.69
N MET A 88 17.27 19.30 0.75
CA MET A 88 18.49 18.58 0.37
C MET A 88 19.56 19.57 -0.04
N SER A 89 20.76 19.45 0.52
CA SER A 89 21.93 20.19 0.09
C SER A 89 23.16 19.30 0.11
N PHE A 90 24.05 19.48 -0.88
CA PHE A 90 25.31 18.77 -0.95
C PHE A 90 26.24 19.22 0.21
N VAL A 91 26.86 18.26 0.88
CA VAL A 91 27.82 18.51 1.98
C VAL A 91 29.25 18.28 1.50
N GLU A 92 29.56 17.04 1.10
CA GLU A 92 30.91 16.68 0.69
C GLU A 92 30.93 15.42 -0.19
N LYS A 93 32.08 15.26 -0.89
CA LYS A 93 32.43 14.05 -1.63
C LYS A 93 33.71 13.50 -1.05
N LYS A 94 33.69 12.25 -0.62
CA LYS A 94 34.87 11.55 -0.09
C LYS A 94 35.35 10.48 -1.08
N THR A 95 36.63 10.15 -1.01
CA THR A 95 37.17 8.98 -1.69
C THR A 95 36.91 7.76 -0.79
N GLY A 96 35.95 6.91 -1.19
CA GLY A 96 35.70 5.64 -0.55
C GLY A 96 36.74 4.58 -0.98
N TYR A 97 36.53 3.33 -0.55
CA TYR A 97 37.47 2.23 -0.83
C TYR A 97 37.50 1.85 -2.33
N LEU A 98 36.37 1.86 -3.00
CA LEU A 98 36.23 1.49 -4.42
C LEU A 98 35.74 2.65 -5.29
N GLU A 99 34.90 3.51 -4.73
CA GLU A 99 34.21 4.57 -5.45
C GLU A 99 34.15 5.85 -4.59
N TYR A 100 33.57 6.91 -5.18
CA TYR A 100 33.29 8.13 -4.43
C TYR A 100 32.00 8.00 -3.64
N GLU A 101 32.03 8.45 -2.38
CA GLU A 101 30.89 8.58 -1.48
C GLU A 101 30.40 10.03 -1.50
N TYR A 102 29.07 10.19 -1.62
CA TYR A 102 28.44 11.52 -1.67
C TYR A 102 27.54 11.71 -0.46
N PHE A 103 27.80 12.78 0.27
CA PHE A 103 27.09 13.11 1.49
C PHE A 103 26.22 14.36 1.31
N TYR A 104 25.03 14.31 1.85
CA TYR A 104 24.04 15.37 1.76
C TYR A 104 23.44 15.65 3.14
N SER A 105 23.07 16.93 3.38
CA SER A 105 22.13 17.27 4.46
C SER A 105 20.72 17.11 3.92
N ILE A 106 19.95 16.22 4.53
CA ILE A 106 18.59 15.86 4.12
C ILE A 106 17.67 15.94 5.31
N HIS A 107 16.57 16.71 5.20
CA HIS A 107 15.57 16.81 6.27
C HIS A 107 14.17 16.77 5.69
N LEU A 108 13.22 16.15 6.43
CA LEU A 108 11.82 16.20 6.09
C LEU A 108 11.25 17.60 6.33
N THR A 109 10.53 18.15 5.37
CA THR A 109 9.69 19.32 5.57
C THR A 109 8.43 18.97 6.34
N ASP A 110 7.63 19.95 6.76
CA ASP A 110 6.34 19.69 7.40
C ASP A 110 5.37 18.95 6.44
N LYS A 111 5.49 19.19 5.12
CA LYS A 111 4.78 18.42 4.10
C LYS A 111 5.25 16.96 4.05
N GLY A 112 6.56 16.72 4.13
CA GLY A 112 7.13 15.37 4.13
C GLY A 112 6.78 14.57 5.37
N LYS A 113 6.78 15.19 6.54
CA LYS A 113 6.42 14.56 7.82
C LYS A 113 5.02 13.95 7.84
N GLN A 114 4.08 14.45 7.02
CA GLN A 114 2.71 13.91 6.93
C GLN A 114 2.67 12.47 6.39
N TYR A 115 3.73 12.01 5.74
CA TYR A 115 3.82 10.67 5.17
C TYR A 115 4.62 9.71 6.05
N VAL A 116 5.18 10.17 7.18
CA VAL A 116 5.97 9.34 8.09
C VAL A 116 5.06 8.40 8.87
N LEU A 117 5.37 7.11 8.81
CA LEU A 117 4.69 6.05 9.56
C LEU A 117 5.42 5.76 10.87
N SER A 118 6.75 5.74 10.84
CA SER A 118 7.59 5.57 12.02
C SER A 118 8.97 6.21 11.82
N THR A 119 9.67 6.43 12.92
CA THR A 119 11.03 6.99 12.93
C THR A 119 11.88 6.19 13.89
N GLU A 120 13.11 5.87 13.45
CA GLU A 120 14.15 5.28 14.26
C GLU A 120 15.34 6.23 14.35
N ASP A 121 15.73 6.61 15.57
CA ASP A 121 16.91 7.44 15.80
C ASP A 121 18.18 6.58 15.75
N LYS A 122 19.13 6.97 14.90
CA LYS A 122 20.51 6.47 14.87
C LYS A 122 21.45 7.52 15.48
N LYS A 123 22.71 7.17 15.71
CA LYS A 123 23.68 8.07 16.36
C LYS A 123 23.89 9.41 15.63
N SER A 124 23.86 9.40 14.30
CA SER A 124 24.20 10.56 13.45
C SER A 124 23.13 10.93 12.43
N TYR A 125 22.04 10.14 12.31
CA TYR A 125 20.94 10.35 11.38
C TYR A 125 19.68 9.70 11.90
N GLN A 126 18.54 9.97 11.26
CA GLN A 126 17.27 9.30 11.52
C GLN A 126 16.88 8.45 10.30
N VAL A 127 16.23 7.32 10.55
CA VAL A 127 15.58 6.53 9.49
C VAL A 127 14.08 6.64 9.67
N HIS A 128 13.40 7.09 8.64
CA HIS A 128 11.94 7.16 8.63
C HIS A 128 11.38 6.10 7.69
N ILE A 129 10.38 5.37 8.15
CA ILE A 129 9.51 4.60 7.26
C ILE A 129 8.45 5.57 6.76
N VAL A 130 8.41 5.80 5.45
CA VAL A 130 7.46 6.71 4.82
C VAL A 130 6.50 5.97 3.90
N LYS A 131 5.25 6.43 3.88
CA LYS A 131 4.21 5.89 3.00
C LYS A 131 4.48 6.29 1.56
N THR A 132 4.49 5.32 0.65
CA THR A 132 4.66 5.53 -0.79
C THR A 132 3.33 5.53 -1.54
N TYR A 133 2.38 4.70 -1.12
CA TYR A 133 1.00 4.69 -1.62
C TYR A 133 0.03 4.14 -0.57
N SER A 134 -1.25 4.32 -0.80
CA SER A 134 -2.33 3.52 -0.22
C SER A 134 -3.16 2.91 -1.34
N ALA A 135 -3.64 1.68 -1.14
CA ALA A 135 -4.48 1.01 -2.11
C ALA A 135 -5.93 0.98 -1.63
N THR A 136 -6.85 1.34 -2.52
CA THR A 136 -8.29 1.29 -2.30
C THR A 136 -8.93 0.32 -3.29
N LEU A 137 -9.94 -0.44 -2.85
CA LEU A 137 -10.65 -1.35 -3.74
C LEU A 137 -11.38 -0.54 -4.83
N ASN A 138 -11.05 -0.84 -6.09
CA ASN A 138 -11.71 -0.25 -7.26
C ASN A 138 -12.85 -1.12 -7.80
N GLY A 139 -12.88 -2.41 -7.44
CA GLY A 139 -13.98 -3.33 -7.76
C GLY A 139 -13.55 -4.78 -7.98
N VAL A 140 -14.55 -5.64 -8.04
CA VAL A 140 -14.42 -7.05 -8.40
C VAL A 140 -14.56 -7.19 -9.92
N LYS A 141 -13.58 -7.82 -10.54
CA LYS A 141 -13.52 -8.04 -12.01
C LYS A 141 -14.08 -9.42 -12.39
N ASP A 142 -13.78 -10.45 -11.59
CA ASP A 142 -14.21 -11.83 -11.86
C ASP A 142 -14.28 -12.65 -10.57
N ILE A 143 -15.13 -13.70 -10.56
CA ILE A 143 -15.25 -14.67 -9.47
C ILE A 143 -15.19 -16.07 -10.05
N HIS A 144 -14.16 -16.82 -9.72
CA HIS A 144 -13.99 -18.22 -10.06
C HIS A 144 -14.26 -19.10 -8.83
N LEU A 145 -15.37 -19.85 -8.85
CA LEU A 145 -15.74 -20.77 -7.77
C LEU A 145 -14.91 -22.05 -7.89
N ILE A 146 -14.42 -22.55 -6.77
CA ILE A 146 -13.65 -23.79 -6.65
C ILE A 146 -14.37 -24.72 -5.67
N PRO A 147 -15.38 -25.49 -6.16
CA PRO A 147 -16.25 -26.31 -5.31
C PRO A 147 -15.48 -27.33 -4.48
N GLU A 148 -14.39 -27.88 -5.02
CA GLU A 148 -13.57 -28.92 -4.39
C GLU A 148 -12.96 -28.46 -3.07
N TRP A 149 -12.76 -27.14 -2.90
CA TRP A 149 -12.19 -26.54 -1.68
C TRP A 149 -13.21 -25.73 -0.87
N ASN A 150 -14.48 -25.76 -1.26
CA ASN A 150 -15.48 -24.83 -0.71
C ASN A 150 -14.98 -23.37 -0.76
N GLY A 151 -14.36 -22.99 -1.88
CA GLY A 151 -13.66 -21.73 -2.04
C GLY A 151 -13.98 -21.00 -3.32
N ALA A 152 -13.37 -19.83 -3.48
CA ALA A 152 -13.36 -19.05 -4.70
C ALA A 152 -12.05 -18.27 -4.83
N GLU A 153 -11.62 -18.04 -6.07
CA GLU A 153 -10.66 -17.00 -6.43
C GLU A 153 -11.42 -15.79 -7.01
N VAL A 154 -11.11 -14.62 -6.48
CA VAL A 154 -11.75 -13.37 -6.91
C VAL A 154 -10.67 -12.46 -7.48
N LEU A 155 -10.79 -12.13 -8.76
CA LEU A 155 -9.95 -11.12 -9.40
C LEU A 155 -10.50 -9.74 -9.05
N VAL A 156 -9.68 -8.93 -8.41
CA VAL A 156 -10.02 -7.57 -7.97
C VAL A 156 -9.07 -6.55 -8.58
N SER A 157 -9.51 -5.32 -8.60
CA SER A 157 -8.72 -4.17 -8.97
C SER A 157 -8.59 -3.21 -7.77
N PHE A 158 -7.37 -2.71 -7.55
CA PHE A 158 -7.08 -1.69 -6.56
C PHE A 158 -6.55 -0.44 -7.25
N LYS A 159 -7.06 0.72 -6.84
CA LYS A 159 -6.49 2.02 -7.19
C LYS A 159 -5.38 2.35 -6.21
N LEU A 160 -4.25 2.86 -6.71
CA LEU A 160 -3.11 3.30 -5.92
C LEU A 160 -3.11 4.83 -5.79
N ASP A 161 -3.30 5.33 -4.57
CA ASP A 161 -3.15 6.74 -4.24
C ASP A 161 -1.71 6.99 -3.77
N LYS A 162 -0.87 7.45 -4.71
CA LYS A 162 0.57 7.63 -4.53
C LYS A 162 0.92 8.88 -3.74
N THR A 163 1.98 8.80 -2.96
CA THR A 163 2.64 9.95 -2.33
C THR A 163 3.86 10.37 -3.15
N PRO A 164 4.47 11.54 -2.89
CA PRO A 164 5.73 11.90 -3.52
C PRO A 164 6.86 10.86 -3.32
N PHE A 165 6.85 10.15 -2.19
CA PHE A 165 7.85 9.12 -1.89
C PHE A 165 7.73 7.85 -2.73
N SER A 166 6.66 7.70 -3.54
CA SER A 166 6.49 6.54 -4.43
C SER A 166 7.63 6.40 -5.44
N ILE A 167 8.32 7.48 -5.78
CA ILE A 167 9.46 7.46 -6.71
C ILE A 167 10.66 6.65 -6.18
N LEU A 168 10.74 6.43 -4.86
CA LEU A 168 11.78 5.61 -4.25
C LEU A 168 11.55 4.11 -4.43
N GLN A 169 10.35 3.69 -4.83
CA GLN A 169 10.05 2.28 -5.14
C GLN A 169 10.08 2.04 -6.65
N ALA A 170 10.57 0.85 -7.08
CA ALA A 170 10.44 0.43 -8.48
C ALA A 170 9.08 -0.23 -8.73
N LYS A 171 8.53 -0.93 -7.74
CA LYS A 171 7.27 -1.64 -7.88
C LYS A 171 6.10 -0.65 -7.88
N TYR A 172 5.21 -0.79 -8.86
CA TYR A 172 4.02 0.05 -9.07
C TYR A 172 4.30 1.54 -9.37
N GLN A 173 5.55 1.91 -9.69
CA GLN A 173 5.92 3.31 -9.94
C GLN A 173 5.07 3.93 -11.04
N ASP A 174 4.84 3.21 -12.13
CA ASP A 174 4.14 3.68 -13.33
C ASP A 174 2.67 3.18 -13.41
N ARG A 175 2.13 2.62 -12.33
CA ARG A 175 0.76 2.07 -12.31
C ARG A 175 -0.10 2.79 -11.30
N ASP A 176 -1.25 3.27 -11.75
CA ASP A 176 -2.29 3.85 -10.88
C ASP A 176 -3.34 2.81 -10.47
N GLU A 177 -3.34 1.66 -11.13
CA GLU A 177 -4.23 0.54 -10.85
C GLU A 177 -3.47 -0.79 -10.92
N VAL A 178 -3.75 -1.68 -9.98
CA VAL A 178 -3.22 -3.04 -9.96
C VAL A 178 -4.34 -4.03 -9.75
N SER A 179 -4.23 -5.18 -10.42
CA SER A 179 -5.16 -6.30 -10.22
C SER A 179 -4.49 -7.38 -9.40
N ASN A 180 -5.25 -7.99 -8.49
CA ASN A 180 -4.79 -9.11 -7.70
C ASN A 180 -5.86 -10.19 -7.59
N ARG A 181 -5.46 -11.44 -7.33
CA ARG A 181 -6.35 -12.56 -7.04
C ARG A 181 -6.40 -12.78 -5.54
N LEU A 182 -7.59 -12.74 -4.98
CA LEU A 182 -7.83 -12.99 -3.56
C LEU A 182 -8.55 -14.32 -3.39
N SER A 183 -8.12 -15.08 -2.38
CA SER A 183 -8.75 -16.35 -2.03
C SER A 183 -9.88 -16.13 -1.05
N PHE A 184 -11.01 -16.76 -1.31
CA PHE A 184 -12.17 -16.80 -0.42
C PHE A 184 -12.47 -18.24 -0.01
N LYS A 185 -12.92 -18.43 1.21
CA LYS A 185 -13.34 -19.73 1.74
C LYS A 185 -14.74 -19.63 2.30
N LYS A 186 -15.55 -20.64 1.99
CA LYS A 186 -16.88 -20.79 2.58
C LYS A 186 -16.75 -21.56 3.89
N LEU A 187 -17.12 -20.93 4.99
CA LEU A 187 -17.15 -21.50 6.33
C LEU A 187 -18.58 -21.96 6.63
N GLU A 188 -18.73 -23.13 7.28
CA GLU A 188 -20.03 -23.76 7.51
C GLU A 188 -21.02 -22.85 8.26
N GLU A 189 -20.58 -22.17 9.31
CA GLU A 189 -21.46 -21.35 10.15
C GLU A 189 -21.40 -19.85 9.86
N LYS A 190 -20.32 -19.37 9.23
CA LYS A 190 -20.05 -17.93 9.04
C LYS A 190 -20.23 -17.45 7.60
N GLY A 191 -20.50 -18.38 6.67
CA GLY A 191 -20.58 -18.07 5.25
C GLY A 191 -19.20 -17.79 4.63
N TRP A 192 -19.13 -16.86 3.68
CA TRP A 192 -17.89 -16.56 2.98
C TRP A 192 -16.94 -15.68 3.81
N ALA A 193 -15.68 -15.99 3.78
CA ALA A 193 -14.60 -15.19 4.38
C ALA A 193 -13.50 -14.97 3.32
N VAL A 194 -12.93 -13.77 3.30
CA VAL A 194 -11.73 -13.47 2.52
C VAL A 194 -10.48 -13.89 3.30
N GLY A 195 -9.47 -14.39 2.60
CA GLY A 195 -8.15 -14.64 3.14
C GLY A 195 -7.35 -13.35 3.31
N TYR A 196 -6.02 -13.44 3.13
CA TYR A 196 -5.15 -12.26 3.15
C TYR A 196 -5.48 -11.33 1.97
N VAL A 197 -5.64 -10.04 2.29
CA VAL A 197 -5.89 -8.97 1.30
C VAL A 197 -4.63 -8.13 1.19
N GLY A 198 -3.86 -8.33 0.12
CA GLY A 198 -2.61 -7.62 -0.13
C GLY A 198 -2.32 -7.51 -1.62
N LEU A 199 -1.25 -6.80 -1.99
CA LEU A 199 -0.71 -6.76 -3.35
C LEU A 199 0.50 -7.71 -3.43
N ASN A 200 0.51 -8.56 -4.47
CA ASN A 200 1.62 -9.49 -4.75
C ASN A 200 2.66 -8.84 -5.65
#